data_a917fb7357871d23edb373357c2d4107
#
_entry.id   a917fb7357871d23edb373357c2d4107
#
_cell.length_a   1.000
_cell.length_b   1.000
_cell.length_c   1.000
_cell.angle_alpha   90.00
_cell.angle_beta   90.00
_cell.angle_gamma   90.00
#
_symmetry.space_group_name_H-M   'P 1'
#
loop_
_entity.id
_entity.type
_entity.pdbx_description
1 polymer ?
#
loop_
_entity_poly.entity_id
_entity_poly.type
_entity_poly.pdbx_seq_one_letter_code
_entity_poly.pdbx_strand_id
1 'polypeptide(L)'
;MGSEMCIRDRTRENYDNLFDPKKYQELKDQGLVRFSRESKLSAIFIKLFRDEPILQIPNRLLDLLIDIDEMFTTWRYRHAIMAQRMLGSKIGTGGSSGHEYLKRSTDNNRVFVDLFNLATFLLPKSHIPELPAGLRDELGFAHEK
;
A
#
# COMPACT_ATOMS: atom_id res chain seq x y z
N MET A 1 -7.86 3.51 27.15
CA MET A 1 -8.92 2.51 26.82
C MET A 1 -9.66 2.77 25.49
N GLY A 2 -9.94 4.01 25.09
CA GLY A 2 -10.66 4.27 23.83
C GLY A 2 -9.85 4.04 22.53
N SER A 3 -8.55 4.17 22.54
CA SER A 3 -7.68 4.10 21.36
C SER A 3 -7.47 2.67 20.84
N GLU A 4 -7.27 1.71 21.72
CA GLU A 4 -7.04 0.31 21.33
C GLU A 4 -8.29 -0.37 20.79
N MET A 5 -9.45 -0.06 21.35
CA MET A 5 -10.74 -0.58 20.88
C MET A 5 -11.07 -0.06 19.47
N CYS A 6 -10.78 1.22 19.20
CA CYS A 6 -10.99 1.83 17.88
C CYS A 6 -10.05 1.23 16.80
N ILE A 7 -8.82 0.87 17.15
CA ILE A 7 -7.86 0.22 16.23
C ILE A 7 -8.32 -1.21 15.91
N ARG A 8 -8.74 -1.98 16.91
CA ARG A 8 -9.24 -3.35 16.74
C ARG A 8 -10.49 -3.39 15.85
N ASP A 9 -11.44 -2.49 16.06
CA ASP A 9 -12.67 -2.44 15.29
C ASP A 9 -12.39 -2.07 13.83
N ARG A 10 -11.50 -1.11 13.59
CA ARG A 10 -11.09 -0.71 12.24
C ARG A 10 -10.33 -1.82 11.50
N THR A 11 -9.48 -2.54 12.21
CA THR A 11 -8.75 -3.69 11.63
C THR A 11 -9.73 -4.79 11.25
N ARG A 12 -10.69 -5.12 12.10
CA ARG A 12 -11.72 -6.11 11.82
C ARG A 12 -12.57 -5.72 10.60
N GLU A 13 -13.03 -4.49 10.55
CA GLU A 13 -13.79 -3.96 9.40
C GLU A 13 -12.99 -4.06 8.09
N ASN A 14 -11.69 -3.75 8.11
CA ASN A 14 -10.83 -3.88 6.94
C ASN A 14 -10.72 -5.33 6.46
N TYR A 15 -10.63 -6.30 7.38
CA TYR A 15 -10.64 -7.71 7.03
C TYR A 15 -11.99 -8.14 6.49
N ASP A 16 -13.10 -7.77 7.13
CA ASP A 16 -14.45 -8.09 6.69
C ASP A 16 -14.70 -7.55 5.27
N ASN A 17 -14.27 -6.33 4.98
CA ASN A 17 -14.35 -5.73 3.65
C ASN A 17 -13.48 -6.47 2.61
N LEU A 18 -12.30 -6.93 3.00
CA LEU A 18 -11.40 -7.65 2.11
C LEU A 18 -11.92 -9.04 1.74
N PHE A 19 -12.53 -9.75 2.72
CA PHE A 19 -13.01 -11.11 2.51
C PHE A 19 -14.39 -11.17 1.87
N ASP A 20 -15.18 -10.10 1.90
CA ASP A 20 -16.44 -9.99 1.18
C ASP A 20 -16.22 -9.40 -0.24
N PRO A 21 -16.36 -10.21 -1.33
CA PRO A 21 -16.12 -9.73 -2.68
C PRO A 21 -17.02 -8.56 -3.10
N LYS A 22 -18.26 -8.51 -2.59
CA LYS A 22 -19.22 -7.46 -2.95
C LYS A 22 -18.84 -6.14 -2.31
N LYS A 23 -18.55 -6.16 -1.01
CA LYS A 23 -18.08 -4.97 -0.28
C LYS A 23 -16.77 -4.44 -0.85
N TYR A 24 -15.84 -5.33 -1.21
CA TYR A 24 -14.58 -4.92 -1.82
C TYR A 24 -14.79 -4.23 -3.17
N GLN A 25 -15.71 -4.75 -3.99
CA GLN A 25 -16.04 -4.14 -5.28
C GLN A 25 -16.69 -2.76 -5.09
N GLU A 26 -17.57 -2.59 -4.12
CA GLU A 26 -18.16 -1.29 -3.77
C GLU A 26 -17.08 -0.26 -3.39
N LEU A 27 -16.08 -0.65 -2.57
CA LEU A 27 -14.96 0.22 -2.22
C LEU A 27 -14.11 0.59 -3.45
N LYS A 28 -13.94 -0.33 -4.39
CA LYS A 28 -13.23 -0.10 -5.63
C LYS A 28 -13.98 0.87 -6.55
N ASP A 29 -15.29 0.71 -6.67
CA ASP A 29 -16.15 1.58 -7.47
C ASP A 29 -16.22 3.01 -6.90
N GLN A 30 -16.07 3.15 -5.58
CA GLN A 30 -15.93 4.44 -4.89
C GLN A 30 -14.50 5.03 -4.99
N GLY A 31 -13.55 4.30 -5.58
CA GLY A 31 -12.16 4.74 -5.70
C GLY A 31 -11.36 4.73 -4.39
N LEU A 32 -11.88 4.10 -3.33
CA LEU A 32 -11.21 3.98 -2.03
C LEU A 32 -10.08 2.94 -2.04
N VAL A 33 -10.14 1.97 -2.93
CA VAL A 33 -9.09 0.99 -3.22
C VAL A 33 -8.84 0.96 -4.72
N ARG A 34 -7.58 0.76 -5.12
CA ARG A 34 -7.18 0.76 -6.54
C ARG A 34 -6.87 -0.64 -7.05
N PHE A 35 -6.35 -1.50 -6.19
CA PHE A 35 -5.97 -2.86 -6.55
C PHE A 35 -7.20 -3.76 -6.71
N SER A 36 -7.05 -4.84 -7.47
CA SER A 36 -8.03 -5.92 -7.40
C SER A 36 -7.94 -6.61 -6.04
N ARG A 37 -9.02 -7.27 -5.65
CA ARG A 37 -9.07 -8.03 -4.39
C ARG A 37 -8.00 -9.12 -4.38
N GLU A 38 -7.81 -9.83 -5.49
CA GLU A 38 -6.82 -10.87 -5.68
C GLU A 38 -5.40 -10.32 -5.52
N SER A 39 -5.10 -9.19 -6.15
CA SER A 39 -3.80 -8.53 -6.03
C SER A 39 -3.49 -8.13 -4.59
N LYS A 40 -4.50 -7.62 -3.86
CA LYS A 40 -4.33 -7.23 -2.46
C LYS A 40 -4.13 -8.45 -1.55
N LEU A 41 -4.90 -9.52 -1.74
CA LEU A 41 -4.71 -10.78 -1.03
C LEU A 41 -3.33 -11.39 -1.29
N SER A 42 -2.88 -11.40 -2.55
CA SER A 42 -1.55 -11.88 -2.93
C SER A 42 -0.44 -11.05 -2.28
N ALA A 43 -0.57 -9.74 -2.25
CA ALA A 43 0.41 -8.87 -1.61
C ALA A 43 0.47 -9.09 -0.08
N ILE A 44 -0.68 -9.28 0.58
CA ILE A 44 -0.74 -9.63 2.01
C ILE A 44 -0.08 -10.98 2.25
N PHE A 45 -0.38 -11.99 1.44
CA PHE A 45 0.22 -13.32 1.54
C PHE A 45 1.74 -13.25 1.43
N ILE A 46 2.26 -12.56 0.41
CA ILE A 46 3.71 -12.35 0.22
C ILE A 46 4.34 -11.70 1.46
N LYS A 47 3.69 -10.69 2.03
CA LYS A 47 4.18 -10.00 3.23
C LYS A 47 4.16 -10.86 4.48
N LEU A 48 3.13 -11.68 4.68
CA LEU A 48 3.01 -12.56 5.84
C LEU A 48 4.02 -13.70 5.78
N PHE A 49 4.23 -14.29 4.61
CA PHE A 49 5.10 -15.44 4.40
C PHE A 49 6.44 -15.09 3.70
N ARG A 50 6.91 -13.86 3.89
CA ARG A 50 8.14 -13.33 3.27
C ARG A 50 9.42 -14.12 3.58
N ASP A 51 9.39 -14.96 4.63
CA ASP A 51 10.53 -15.80 5.00
C ASP A 51 10.66 -17.05 4.09
N GLU A 52 9.61 -17.39 3.35
CA GLU A 52 9.65 -18.49 2.38
C GLU A 52 10.54 -18.10 1.18
N PRO A 53 11.44 -18.99 0.74
CA PRO A 53 12.46 -18.64 -0.25
C PRO A 53 11.91 -18.04 -1.54
N ILE A 54 10.86 -18.60 -2.11
CA ILE A 54 10.25 -18.13 -3.36
C ILE A 54 9.58 -16.76 -3.21
N LEU A 55 9.16 -16.38 -1.99
CA LEU A 55 8.46 -15.12 -1.72
C LEU A 55 9.40 -13.97 -1.38
N GLN A 56 10.71 -14.21 -1.19
CA GLN A 56 11.68 -13.17 -0.86
C GLN A 56 11.81 -12.11 -1.97
N ILE A 57 11.91 -12.55 -3.22
CA ILE A 57 12.00 -11.61 -4.36
C ILE A 57 10.69 -10.83 -4.55
N PRO A 58 9.51 -11.46 -4.60
CA PRO A 58 8.24 -10.74 -4.61
C PRO A 58 8.08 -9.76 -3.45
N ASN A 59 8.46 -10.15 -2.23
CA ASN A 59 8.43 -9.25 -1.08
C ASN A 59 9.30 -8.01 -1.29
N ARG A 60 10.54 -8.21 -1.74
CA ARG A 60 11.46 -7.11 -2.04
C ARG A 60 10.92 -6.20 -3.15
N LEU A 61 10.26 -6.77 -4.16
CA LEU A 61 9.63 -5.98 -5.21
C LEU A 61 8.52 -5.09 -4.65
N LEU A 62 7.67 -5.59 -3.75
CA LEU A 62 6.63 -4.79 -3.10
C LEU A 62 7.24 -3.63 -2.30
N ASP A 63 8.34 -3.86 -1.57
CA ASP A 63 9.04 -2.81 -0.84
C ASP A 63 9.61 -1.75 -1.78
N LEU A 64 10.25 -2.16 -2.88
CA LEU A 64 10.80 -1.22 -3.88
C LEU A 64 9.72 -0.37 -4.55
N LEU A 65 8.51 -0.90 -4.77
CA LEU A 65 7.39 -0.12 -5.30
C LEU A 65 6.95 0.98 -4.33
N ILE A 66 6.94 0.68 -3.03
CA ILE A 66 6.66 1.67 -1.97
C ILE A 66 7.75 2.74 -1.95
N ASP A 67 9.03 2.33 -1.97
CA ASP A 67 10.18 3.23 -1.97
C ASP A 67 10.14 4.19 -3.17
N ILE A 68 9.81 3.69 -4.36
CA ILE A 68 9.64 4.50 -5.58
C ILE A 68 8.54 5.55 -5.38
N ASP A 69 7.39 5.18 -4.82
CA ASP A 69 6.29 6.09 -4.58
C ASP A 69 6.67 7.20 -3.56
N GLU A 70 7.45 6.85 -2.54
CA GLU A 70 8.00 7.80 -1.58
C GLU A 70 9.00 8.75 -2.23
N MET A 71 9.88 8.24 -3.11
CA MET A 71 10.81 9.07 -3.86
C MET A 71 10.09 10.05 -4.78
N PHE A 72 9.05 9.61 -5.51
CA PHE A 72 8.23 10.49 -6.33
C PHE A 72 7.49 11.55 -5.51
N THR A 73 6.97 11.17 -4.35
CA THR A 73 6.32 12.12 -3.42
C THR A 73 7.30 13.18 -2.96
N THR A 74 8.50 12.78 -2.57
CA THR A 74 9.59 13.68 -2.17
C THR A 74 10.02 14.58 -3.33
N TRP A 75 10.18 14.04 -4.52
CA TRP A 75 10.52 14.80 -5.70
C TRP A 75 9.46 15.87 -6.04
N ARG A 76 8.18 15.49 -6.04
CA ARG A 76 7.06 16.43 -6.27
C ARG A 76 7.05 17.56 -5.26
N TYR A 77 7.25 17.23 -3.97
CA TYR A 77 7.33 18.23 -2.91
C TYR A 77 8.48 19.21 -3.13
N ARG A 78 9.69 18.71 -3.41
CA ARG A 78 10.86 19.55 -3.70
C ARG A 78 10.64 20.41 -4.94
N HIS A 79 10.01 19.87 -5.97
CA HIS A 79 9.65 20.60 -7.18
C HIS A 79 8.66 21.73 -6.89
N ALA A 80 7.65 21.49 -6.07
CA ALA A 80 6.69 22.49 -5.63
C ALA A 80 7.38 23.65 -4.87
N ILE A 81 8.29 23.34 -3.95
CA ILE A 81 9.06 24.35 -3.21
C ILE A 81 9.96 25.15 -4.16
N MET A 82 10.61 24.50 -5.10
CA MET A 82 11.46 25.18 -6.10
C MET A 82 10.63 26.13 -6.97
N ALA A 83 9.48 25.66 -7.46
CA ALA A 83 8.57 26.48 -8.25
C ALA A 83 8.07 27.70 -7.46
N GLN A 84 7.75 27.53 -6.17
CA GLN A 84 7.36 28.64 -5.31
C GLN A 84 8.48 29.67 -5.14
N ARG A 85 9.72 29.22 -4.97
CA ARG A 85 10.88 30.12 -4.84
C ARG A 85 11.17 30.92 -6.13
N MET A 86 10.91 30.30 -7.28
CA MET A 86 11.15 30.93 -8.58
C MET A 86 10.01 31.86 -9.04
N LEU A 87 8.77 31.46 -8.82
CA LEU A 87 7.58 32.12 -9.32
C LEU A 87 6.91 33.05 -8.28
N GLY A 88 7.24 32.84 -7.00
CA GLY A 88 6.59 33.54 -5.90
C GLY A 88 5.10 33.18 -5.81
N SER A 89 4.30 34.12 -5.32
CA SER A 89 2.84 33.98 -5.20
C SER A 89 2.07 34.42 -6.44
N LYS A 90 2.73 34.51 -7.61
CA LYS A 90 2.05 34.89 -8.85
C LYS A 90 0.96 33.88 -9.20
N ILE A 91 -0.24 34.40 -9.43
CA ILE A 91 -1.39 33.62 -9.87
C ILE A 91 -1.14 33.17 -11.31
N GLY A 92 -1.15 31.85 -11.54
CA GLY A 92 -1.02 31.31 -12.89
C GLY A 92 -2.32 31.54 -13.71
N THR A 93 -2.23 31.33 -15.01
CA THR A 93 -3.35 31.50 -15.97
C THR A 93 -4.56 30.63 -15.66
N GLY A 94 -4.44 29.65 -14.76
CA GLY A 94 -5.52 28.77 -14.29
C GLY A 94 -6.21 29.19 -12.98
N GLY A 95 -5.94 30.40 -12.46
CA GLY A 95 -6.64 30.97 -11.29
C GLY A 95 -6.19 30.47 -9.92
N SER A 96 -5.29 29.47 -9.84
CA SER A 96 -4.67 29.01 -8.60
C SER A 96 -3.20 29.43 -8.53
N SER A 97 -2.66 29.60 -7.32
CA SER A 97 -1.21 29.72 -7.17
C SER A 97 -0.56 28.41 -7.61
N GLY A 98 0.47 28.47 -8.44
CA GLY A 98 1.18 27.26 -8.91
C GLY A 98 1.67 26.36 -7.75
N HIS A 99 1.98 27.00 -6.61
CA HIS A 99 2.37 26.30 -5.39
C HIS A 99 1.23 25.46 -4.76
N GLU A 100 0.02 26.03 -4.64
CA GLU A 100 -1.13 25.28 -4.10
C GLU A 100 -1.52 24.10 -4.99
N TYR A 101 -1.48 24.28 -6.31
CA TYR A 101 -1.69 23.20 -7.27
C TYR A 101 -0.67 22.08 -7.09
N LEU A 102 0.62 22.43 -7.03
CA LEU A 102 1.69 21.43 -6.85
C LEU A 102 1.63 20.74 -5.50
N LYS A 103 1.31 21.47 -4.42
CA LYS A 103 1.12 20.88 -3.08
C LYS A 103 -0.03 19.87 -3.07
N ARG A 104 -1.19 20.25 -3.62
CA ARG A 104 -2.36 19.36 -3.74
C ARG A 104 -2.06 18.15 -4.62
N SER A 105 -1.29 18.32 -5.69
CA SER A 105 -0.81 17.24 -6.55
C SER A 105 0.12 16.27 -5.81
N THR A 106 0.94 16.74 -4.86
CA THR A 106 1.83 15.90 -4.09
C THR A 106 1.05 14.94 -3.17
N ASP A 107 0.00 15.44 -2.53
CA ASP A 107 -0.79 14.67 -1.56
C ASP A 107 -1.71 13.64 -2.25
N ASN A 108 -2.24 13.95 -3.44
CA ASN A 108 -3.24 13.13 -4.11
C ASN A 108 -2.69 12.10 -5.12
N ASN A 109 -1.39 12.15 -5.45
CA ASN A 109 -0.82 11.38 -6.55
C ASN A 109 0.10 10.22 -6.11
N ARG A 110 -0.14 9.63 -4.95
CA ARG A 110 0.49 8.35 -4.60
C ARG A 110 -0.09 7.24 -5.49
N VAL A 111 0.80 6.45 -6.09
CA VAL A 111 0.41 5.37 -7.01
C VAL A 111 0.09 4.09 -6.23
N PHE A 112 0.92 3.76 -5.24
CA PHE A 112 0.87 2.50 -4.50
C PHE A 112 0.28 2.64 -3.10
N VAL A 113 -0.75 3.48 -2.92
CA VAL A 113 -1.45 3.69 -1.63
C VAL A 113 -1.92 2.36 -1.02
N ASP A 114 -2.42 1.43 -1.84
CA ASP A 114 -2.89 0.15 -1.36
C ASP A 114 -1.78 -0.72 -0.77
N LEU A 115 -0.55 -0.64 -1.33
CA LEU A 115 0.63 -1.31 -0.76
C LEU A 115 1.05 -0.68 0.56
N PHE A 116 1.01 0.65 0.65
CA PHE A 116 1.33 1.37 1.88
C PHE A 116 0.41 0.96 3.04
N ASN A 117 -0.85 0.70 2.73
CA ASN A 117 -1.87 0.30 3.70
C ASN A 117 -1.83 -1.19 4.06
N LEU A 118 -0.94 -2.00 3.46
CA LEU A 118 -0.82 -3.43 3.78
C LEU A 118 -0.44 -3.68 5.25
N ALA A 119 0.29 -2.74 5.88
CA ALA A 119 0.67 -2.85 7.29
C ALA A 119 -0.54 -3.08 8.22
N THR A 120 -1.74 -2.59 7.85
CA THR A 120 -2.99 -2.78 8.59
C THR A 120 -3.42 -4.25 8.65
N PHE A 121 -2.99 -5.07 7.69
CA PHE A 121 -3.34 -6.49 7.57
C PHE A 121 -2.25 -7.43 8.08
N LEU A 122 -1.10 -6.91 8.51
CA LEU A 122 0.00 -7.75 8.97
C LEU A 122 -0.23 -8.20 10.41
N LEU A 123 -0.09 -9.49 10.63
CA LEU A 123 -0.16 -10.11 11.94
C LEU A 123 1.24 -10.35 12.51
N PRO A 124 1.39 -10.33 13.84
CA PRO A 124 2.62 -10.81 14.47
C PRO A 124 2.91 -12.25 14.05
N LYS A 125 4.18 -12.59 13.85
CA LYS A 125 4.61 -13.92 13.37
C LYS A 125 4.04 -15.07 14.22
N SER A 126 3.89 -14.87 15.53
CA SER A 126 3.30 -15.85 16.46
C SER A 126 1.81 -16.13 16.22
N HIS A 127 1.12 -15.27 15.46
CA HIS A 127 -0.31 -15.45 15.15
C HIS A 127 -0.54 -15.88 13.70
N ILE A 128 0.52 -16.02 12.91
CA ILE A 128 0.40 -16.52 11.53
C ILE A 128 0.32 -18.03 11.58
N PRO A 129 -0.73 -18.65 11.02
CA PRO A 129 -0.82 -20.11 10.96
C PRO A 129 0.32 -20.69 10.11
N GLU A 130 0.77 -21.89 10.45
CA GLU A 130 1.72 -22.60 9.60
C GLU A 130 1.09 -22.92 8.24
N LEU A 131 1.91 -22.81 7.19
CA LEU A 131 1.49 -23.22 5.87
C LEU A 131 1.25 -24.74 5.83
N PRO A 132 0.20 -25.21 5.13
CA PRO A 132 0.05 -26.64 4.85
C PRO A 132 1.32 -27.20 4.21
N ALA A 133 1.68 -28.44 4.57
CA ALA A 133 2.94 -29.05 4.13
C ALA A 133 3.11 -29.01 2.59
N GLY A 134 2.08 -29.38 1.83
CA GLY A 134 2.13 -29.36 0.37
C GLY A 134 2.38 -27.96 -0.22
N LEU A 135 1.78 -26.92 0.39
CA LEU A 135 2.02 -25.55 -0.05
C LEU A 135 3.43 -25.06 0.34
N ARG A 136 3.92 -25.47 1.51
CA ARG A 136 5.30 -25.18 1.93
C ARG A 136 6.33 -25.82 0.99
N ASP A 137 6.09 -27.04 0.54
CA ASP A 137 6.97 -27.74 -0.42
C ASP A 137 6.97 -27.03 -1.77
N GLU A 138 5.83 -26.52 -2.24
CA GLU A 138 5.72 -25.74 -3.48
C GLU A 138 6.40 -24.37 -3.38
N LEU A 139 6.34 -23.71 -2.22
CA LEU A 139 6.94 -22.39 -1.97
C LEU A 139 8.41 -22.47 -1.55
N GLY A 140 8.87 -23.63 -1.12
CA GLY A 140 10.27 -23.90 -0.79
C GLY A 140 11.09 -24.28 -2.01
N PHE A 141 12.41 -24.19 -1.91
CA PHE A 141 13.28 -24.85 -2.87
C PHE A 141 13.36 -26.34 -2.50
N ALA A 142 12.38 -27.12 -2.90
CA ALA A 142 12.45 -28.55 -2.83
C ALA A 142 13.54 -29.02 -3.79
N HIS A 143 14.74 -29.30 -3.29
CA HIS A 143 15.69 -30.11 -4.00
C HIS A 143 15.14 -31.53 -4.02
N GLU A 144 14.53 -31.94 -5.14
CA GLU A 144 14.37 -33.35 -5.40
C GLU A 144 15.76 -34.01 -5.30
N LYS A 145 15.87 -34.96 -4.39
CA LYS A 145 17.04 -35.84 -4.26
C LYS A 145 16.99 -36.91 -5.33
#